data_2fcf2bd34821928637ca187d3b6e1c1c
#
_entry.id   2fcf2bd34821928637ca187d3b6e1c1c
#
_cell.length_a   1.000
_cell.length_b   1.000
_cell.length_c   1.000
_cell.angle_alpha   90.00
_cell.angle_beta   90.00
_cell.angle_gamma   90.00
#
_symmetry.space_group_name_H-M   'P 1'
#
loop_
_entity.id
_entity.type
_entity.pdbx_description
1 polymer ?
#
loop_
_entity_poly.entity_id
_entity_poly.type
_entity_poly.pdbx_seq_one_letter_code
_entity_poly.pdbx_strand_id
1 'polypeptide(L)'
;MSLLQMSFQGGALILAAALLRALTLHRLPKGTFLALWAVAAARLLVPVSIPSPWSVYALAPAAGESPAGRLPAETVLPGAAPVPPAPAAPPAETGGGIPVWTLVWLAGVLAWGGFFLVSYLRCCREFRTALPADEAPLRERLAAGGLRRPVALRRSDRIAAPLTYGILRPVILLPKTLDGAGGARMTWILEHELTHIRHFDALFKLVLTAAACVHWFNPLVWGMYLLANRDMELRCDEAVVRRLGVDRRGDYARTLISMEACKSGLGPLTSAFSRNAAEERI
;
A
#
# COMPACT_ATOMS: atom_id res chain seq x y z
N MET A 1 18.30 12.43 3.19
CA MET A 1 18.12 11.12 3.87
C MET A 1 18.52 10.01 2.90
N SER A 2 19.25 9.00 3.38
CA SER A 2 19.55 7.82 2.55
C SER A 2 18.31 6.91 2.44
N LEU A 3 18.21 6.13 1.36
CA LEU A 3 17.14 5.15 1.16
C LEU A 3 17.04 4.15 2.32
N LEU A 4 18.19 3.74 2.86
CA LEU A 4 18.24 2.83 4.01
C LEU A 4 17.65 3.44 5.28
N GLN A 5 17.90 4.73 5.53
CA GLN A 5 17.30 5.44 6.66
C GLN A 5 15.77 5.51 6.53
N MET A 6 15.27 5.80 5.32
CA MET A 6 13.82 5.81 5.05
C MET A 6 13.22 4.43 5.27
N SER A 7 13.88 3.40 4.76
CA SER A 7 13.44 2.01 4.91
C SER A 7 13.43 1.56 6.38
N PHE A 8 14.43 1.94 7.16
CA PHE A 8 14.51 1.61 8.59
C PHE A 8 13.41 2.32 9.40
N GLN A 9 13.25 3.63 9.21
CA GLN A 9 12.23 4.41 9.91
C GLN A 9 10.80 3.98 9.50
N GLY A 10 10.59 3.74 8.21
CA GLY A 10 9.33 3.17 7.71
C GLY A 10 9.07 1.79 8.29
N GLY A 11 10.10 0.94 8.38
CA GLY A 11 10.03 -0.38 9.00
C GLY A 11 9.61 -0.33 10.47
N ALA A 12 10.15 0.60 11.25
CA ALA A 12 9.77 0.80 12.64
C ALA A 12 8.27 1.21 12.77
N LEU A 13 7.81 2.11 11.90
CA LEU A 13 6.39 2.50 11.86
C LEU A 13 5.49 1.32 11.46
N ILE A 14 5.92 0.51 10.50
CA ILE A 14 5.18 -0.69 10.09
C ILE A 14 5.05 -1.68 11.25
N LEU A 15 6.13 -1.93 11.99
CA LEU A 15 6.10 -2.81 13.16
C LEU A 15 5.17 -2.27 14.25
N ALA A 16 5.24 -0.99 14.56
CA ALA A 16 4.36 -0.35 15.53
C ALA A 16 2.89 -0.44 15.10
N ALA A 17 2.59 -0.17 13.83
CA ALA A 17 1.24 -0.27 13.28
C ALA A 17 0.73 -1.73 13.28
N ALA A 18 1.58 -2.70 12.94
CA ALA A 18 1.24 -4.13 12.96
C ALA A 18 0.98 -4.62 14.38
N LEU A 19 1.78 -4.21 15.36
CA LEU A 19 1.58 -4.53 16.77
C LEU A 19 0.26 -3.93 17.29
N LEU A 20 0.03 -2.64 17.03
CA LEU A 20 -1.22 -1.97 17.40
C LEU A 20 -2.43 -2.67 16.77
N ARG A 21 -2.34 -3.03 15.48
CA ARG A 21 -3.36 -3.82 14.78
C ARG A 21 -3.62 -5.15 15.49
N ALA A 22 -2.58 -5.90 15.82
CA ALA A 22 -2.72 -7.20 16.47
C ALA A 22 -3.44 -7.09 17.83
N LEU A 23 -3.15 -6.04 18.59
CA LEU A 23 -3.73 -5.82 19.92
C LEU A 23 -5.16 -5.26 19.88
N THR A 24 -5.51 -4.50 18.84
CA THR A 24 -6.75 -3.71 18.81
C THR A 24 -7.68 -4.02 17.63
N LEU A 25 -7.41 -5.08 16.87
CA LEU A 25 -8.17 -5.44 15.66
C LEU A 25 -9.68 -5.52 15.88
N HIS A 26 -10.11 -6.03 17.03
CA HIS A 26 -11.52 -6.19 17.39
C HIS A 26 -12.13 -4.96 18.09
N ARG A 27 -11.32 -3.96 18.47
CA ARG A 27 -11.77 -2.79 19.23
C ARG A 27 -11.85 -1.52 18.40
N LEU A 28 -11.00 -1.38 17.39
CA LEU A 28 -10.92 -0.16 16.58
C LEU A 28 -11.60 -0.34 15.20
N PRO A 29 -12.18 0.76 14.66
CA PRO A 29 -12.69 0.77 13.28
C PRO A 29 -11.58 0.42 12.31
N LYS A 30 -11.88 -0.40 11.29
CA LYS A 30 -10.88 -0.88 10.32
C LYS A 30 -10.23 0.26 9.52
N GLY A 31 -10.94 1.38 9.34
CA GLY A 31 -10.39 2.58 8.70
C GLY A 31 -9.18 3.19 9.43
N THR A 32 -9.07 3.01 10.75
CA THR A 32 -7.93 3.51 11.55
C THR A 32 -6.63 2.83 11.12
N PHE A 33 -6.65 1.53 10.88
CA PHE A 33 -5.45 0.80 10.44
C PHE A 33 -4.99 1.25 9.05
N LEU A 34 -5.94 1.56 8.15
CA LEU A 34 -5.60 2.09 6.84
C LEU A 34 -4.95 3.48 6.91
N ALA A 35 -5.35 4.33 7.85
CA ALA A 35 -4.67 5.59 8.09
C ALA A 35 -3.24 5.37 8.59
N LEU A 36 -3.00 4.40 9.48
CA LEU A 36 -1.66 4.04 9.94
C LEU A 36 -0.78 3.52 8.79
N TRP A 37 -1.32 2.66 7.93
CA TRP A 37 -0.62 2.19 6.73
C TRP A 37 -0.33 3.32 5.74
N ALA A 38 -1.25 4.30 5.60
CA ALA A 38 -1.02 5.47 4.77
C ALA A 38 0.13 6.33 5.29
N VAL A 39 0.23 6.53 6.60
CA VAL A 39 1.34 7.25 7.23
C VAL A 39 2.66 6.51 7.02
N ALA A 40 2.69 5.18 7.21
CA ALA A 40 3.88 4.37 6.97
C ALA A 40 4.30 4.43 5.49
N ALA A 41 3.36 4.31 4.55
CA ALA A 41 3.63 4.40 3.12
C ALA A 41 4.13 5.81 2.71
N ALA A 42 3.54 6.87 3.25
CA ALA A 42 4.00 8.23 3.04
C ALA A 42 5.43 8.42 3.55
N ARG A 43 5.78 7.87 4.73
CA ARG A 43 7.13 7.92 5.28
C ARG A 43 8.16 7.18 4.43
N LEU A 44 7.76 6.10 3.76
CA LEU A 44 8.60 5.35 2.84
C LEU A 44 8.82 6.08 1.51
N LEU A 45 7.83 6.80 1.00
CA LEU A 45 7.89 7.41 -0.33
C LEU A 45 8.37 8.87 -0.31
N VAL A 46 8.16 9.59 0.80
CA VAL A 46 8.47 11.01 0.88
C VAL A 46 9.74 11.22 1.70
N PRO A 47 10.85 11.72 1.08
CA PRO A 47 12.14 11.89 1.74
C PRO A 47 12.20 13.16 2.61
N VAL A 48 11.12 13.51 3.31
CA VAL A 48 11.09 14.65 4.23
C VAL A 48 11.70 14.26 5.57
N SER A 49 12.75 14.95 5.99
CA SER A 49 13.26 14.90 7.35
C SER A 49 12.57 15.97 8.18
N ILE A 50 11.67 15.56 9.06
CA ILE A 50 11.13 16.46 10.07
C ILE A 50 12.18 16.53 11.19
N PRO A 51 12.86 17.68 11.42
CA PRO A 51 13.76 17.81 12.56
C PRO A 51 12.93 17.67 13.83
N SER A 52 13.10 16.58 14.54
CA SER A 52 12.42 16.35 15.81
C SER A 52 13.45 16.39 16.94
N PRO A 53 13.23 17.18 17.99
CA PRO A 53 14.08 17.17 19.17
C PRO A 53 14.08 15.82 19.92
N TRP A 54 13.11 14.96 19.64
CA TRP A 54 12.96 13.60 20.18
C TRP A 54 13.55 12.52 19.25
N SER A 55 14.40 12.90 18.31
CA SER A 55 15.05 11.92 17.43
C SER A 55 16.01 11.05 18.24
N VAL A 56 15.90 9.73 18.08
CA VAL A 56 16.84 8.75 18.66
C VAL A 56 18.30 9.06 18.29
N TYR A 57 18.50 9.75 17.15
CA TYR A 57 19.83 10.25 16.72
C TYR A 57 20.35 11.42 17.56
N ALA A 58 19.48 12.15 18.28
CA ALA A 58 19.90 13.18 19.21
C ALA A 58 20.36 12.59 20.56
N LEU A 59 20.02 11.35 20.85
CA LEU A 59 20.43 10.60 22.06
C LEU A 59 21.70 9.78 21.85
N ALA A 60 22.11 9.52 20.61
CA ALA A 60 23.40 8.92 20.32
C ALA A 60 24.45 10.05 20.37
N PRO A 61 25.41 10.03 21.30
CA PRO A 61 26.51 10.97 21.24
C PRO A 61 27.19 10.80 19.88
N ALA A 62 27.44 11.91 19.19
CA ALA A 62 28.16 11.92 17.93
C ALA A 62 29.52 11.25 18.11
N ALA A 63 29.56 9.95 17.89
CA ALA A 63 30.80 9.18 17.87
C ALA A 63 31.56 9.59 16.61
N GLY A 64 32.28 10.72 16.70
CA GLY A 64 33.06 11.22 15.59
C GLY A 64 33.52 12.68 15.68
N GLU A 65 32.93 13.48 16.53
CA GLU A 65 33.52 14.80 16.83
C GLU A 65 34.40 14.66 18.07
N SER A 66 35.65 14.33 17.81
CA SER A 66 36.71 14.47 18.81
C SER A 66 36.74 15.93 19.25
N PRO A 67 36.72 16.26 20.57
CA PRO A 67 36.76 17.64 21.06
C PRO A 67 38.13 18.30 20.87
N ALA A 68 38.94 17.82 19.93
CA ALA A 68 40.29 18.30 19.64
C ALA A 68 40.35 19.54 18.73
N GLY A 69 39.21 20.26 18.53
CA GLY A 69 39.15 21.39 17.58
C GLY A 69 38.74 22.74 18.15
N ARG A 70 38.48 22.89 19.46
CA ARG A 70 38.24 24.18 20.08
C ARG A 70 39.32 24.50 21.12
N LEU A 71 40.52 24.77 20.64
CA LEU A 71 41.44 25.56 21.43
C LEU A 71 40.92 27.02 21.42
N PRO A 72 40.81 27.69 22.60
CA PRO A 72 40.47 29.09 22.63
C PRO A 72 41.56 29.84 21.85
N ALA A 73 41.14 30.66 20.88
CA ALA A 73 42.02 31.66 20.28
C ALA A 73 42.40 32.66 21.39
N GLU A 74 43.58 32.49 21.92
CA GLU A 74 44.39 33.54 22.53
C GLU A 74 45.47 32.93 23.42
N THR A 75 46.57 32.64 22.79
CA THR A 75 47.90 32.90 23.40
C THR A 75 48.89 32.88 22.24
N VAL A 76 48.99 34.01 21.52
CA VAL A 76 50.09 34.24 20.60
C VAL A 76 51.32 34.51 21.45
N LEU A 77 52.18 33.52 21.58
CA LEU A 77 53.55 33.73 22.08
C LEU A 77 54.36 34.41 20.94
N PRO A 78 54.95 35.57 21.17
CA PRO A 78 55.80 36.25 20.17
C PRO A 78 57.07 35.39 20.02
N GLY A 79 57.29 34.81 18.86
CA GLY A 79 58.53 34.13 18.53
C GLY A 79 58.46 32.79 17.81
N ALA A 80 57.32 32.23 17.53
CA ALA A 80 57.21 30.99 16.77
C ALA A 80 57.35 31.28 15.26
N ALA A 81 58.33 30.70 14.60
CA ALA A 81 58.46 30.73 13.15
C ALA A 81 57.21 30.15 12.48
N PRO A 82 56.76 30.67 11.32
CA PRO A 82 55.59 30.19 10.62
C PRO A 82 55.80 28.72 10.22
N VAL A 83 54.99 27.82 10.79
CA VAL A 83 54.93 26.42 10.34
C VAL A 83 54.37 26.46 8.93
N PRO A 84 55.05 25.91 7.92
CA PRO A 84 54.53 25.89 6.57
C PRO A 84 53.20 25.09 6.60
N PRO A 85 52.16 25.55 5.87
CA PRO A 85 50.89 24.83 5.81
C PRO A 85 51.15 23.41 5.35
N ALA A 86 50.64 22.43 6.12
CA ALA A 86 50.68 21.04 5.72
C ALA A 86 50.15 20.90 4.29
N PRO A 87 50.80 20.10 3.41
CA PRO A 87 50.32 19.93 2.04
C PRO A 87 48.87 19.52 2.10
N ALA A 88 48.01 20.31 1.45
CA ALA A 88 46.60 19.99 1.34
C ALA A 88 46.48 18.57 0.83
N ALA A 89 45.82 17.71 1.59
CA ALA A 89 45.53 16.35 1.16
C ALA A 89 44.87 16.45 -0.25
N PRO A 90 45.34 15.67 -1.23
CA PRO A 90 44.76 15.72 -2.56
C PRO A 90 43.25 15.53 -2.42
N PRO A 91 42.42 16.30 -3.15
CA PRO A 91 40.99 16.11 -3.12
C PRO A 91 40.73 14.63 -3.41
N ALA A 92 40.03 13.97 -2.50
CA ALA A 92 39.61 12.58 -2.71
C ALA A 92 38.88 12.57 -4.05
N GLU A 93 39.49 11.96 -5.07
CA GLU A 93 38.83 11.72 -6.34
C GLU A 93 37.60 10.91 -6.04
N THR A 94 36.48 11.59 -5.91
CA THR A 94 35.17 10.95 -5.97
C THR A 94 35.04 10.43 -7.39
N GLY A 95 35.51 9.19 -7.60
CA GLY A 95 35.33 8.50 -8.87
C GLY A 95 33.87 8.62 -9.26
N GLY A 96 33.59 9.37 -10.34
CA GLY A 96 32.24 9.75 -10.77
C GLY A 96 31.40 8.58 -11.33
N GLY A 97 31.63 7.37 -10.86
CA GLY A 97 30.87 6.18 -11.21
C GLY A 97 29.66 6.01 -10.30
N ILE A 98 28.51 5.64 -10.89
CA ILE A 98 27.32 5.24 -10.14
C ILE A 98 27.70 4.04 -9.27
N PRO A 99 27.52 4.09 -7.94
CA PRO A 99 27.90 2.99 -7.06
C PRO A 99 27.09 1.74 -7.41
N VAL A 100 27.73 0.57 -7.39
CA VAL A 100 27.12 -0.72 -7.75
C VAL A 100 25.82 -0.98 -7.01
N TRP A 101 25.73 -0.57 -5.75
CA TRP A 101 24.51 -0.70 -4.96
C TRP A 101 23.30 0.04 -5.54
N THR A 102 23.53 1.20 -6.14
CA THR A 102 22.47 1.98 -6.82
C THR A 102 21.97 1.22 -8.06
N LEU A 103 22.87 0.59 -8.80
CA LEU A 103 22.51 -0.22 -9.96
C LEU A 103 21.70 -1.46 -9.57
N VAL A 104 22.13 -2.16 -8.53
CA VAL A 104 21.38 -3.32 -7.97
C VAL A 104 20.00 -2.91 -7.49
N TRP A 105 19.93 -1.82 -6.74
CA TRP A 105 18.64 -1.29 -6.27
C TRP A 105 17.73 -0.91 -7.44
N LEU A 106 18.24 -0.19 -8.42
CA LEU A 106 17.47 0.23 -9.61
C LEU A 106 16.98 -0.97 -10.41
N ALA A 107 17.83 -1.99 -10.58
CA ALA A 107 17.45 -3.23 -11.26
C ALA A 107 16.27 -3.92 -10.54
N GLY A 108 16.27 -3.97 -9.20
CA GLY A 108 15.17 -4.50 -8.42
C GLY A 108 13.89 -3.69 -8.56
N VAL A 109 13.99 -2.35 -8.52
CA VAL A 109 12.83 -1.46 -8.74
C VAL A 109 12.23 -1.67 -10.13
N LEU A 110 13.07 -1.76 -11.17
CA LEU A 110 12.61 -1.98 -12.54
C LEU A 110 12.01 -3.39 -12.71
N ALA A 111 12.59 -4.40 -12.10
CA ALA A 111 12.07 -5.77 -12.15
C ALA A 111 10.68 -5.87 -11.51
N TRP A 112 10.52 -5.40 -10.27
CA TRP A 112 9.23 -5.44 -9.57
C TRP A 112 8.21 -4.47 -10.17
N GLY A 113 8.62 -3.25 -10.52
CA GLY A 113 7.77 -2.27 -11.20
C GLY A 113 7.29 -2.79 -12.56
N GLY A 114 8.19 -3.37 -13.34
CA GLY A 114 7.88 -4.01 -14.62
C GLY A 114 6.93 -5.19 -14.47
N PHE A 115 7.15 -6.04 -13.46
CA PHE A 115 6.25 -7.16 -13.16
C PHE A 115 4.82 -6.68 -12.84
N PHE A 116 4.67 -5.71 -11.94
CA PHE A 116 3.34 -5.18 -11.60
C PHE A 116 2.68 -4.45 -12.78
N LEU A 117 3.46 -3.67 -13.53
CA LEU A 117 2.96 -2.96 -14.70
C LEU A 117 2.48 -3.93 -15.79
N VAL A 118 3.28 -4.93 -16.13
CA VAL A 118 2.91 -5.95 -17.12
C VAL A 118 1.68 -6.73 -16.67
N SER A 119 1.62 -7.12 -15.38
CA SER A 119 0.46 -7.81 -14.80
C SER A 119 -0.80 -6.95 -14.90
N TYR A 120 -0.71 -5.68 -14.55
CA TYR A 120 -1.82 -4.73 -14.65
C TYR A 120 -2.28 -4.54 -16.10
N LEU A 121 -1.35 -4.34 -17.04
CA LEU A 121 -1.68 -4.17 -18.45
C LEU A 121 -2.31 -5.43 -19.07
N ARG A 122 -1.87 -6.62 -18.67
CA ARG A 122 -2.49 -7.88 -19.08
C ARG A 122 -3.93 -7.97 -18.60
N CYS A 123 -4.17 -7.74 -17.30
CA CYS A 123 -5.52 -7.68 -16.76
C CYS A 123 -6.40 -6.65 -17.48
N CYS A 124 -5.90 -5.43 -17.72
CA CYS A 124 -6.65 -4.41 -18.47
C CYS A 124 -6.99 -4.83 -19.90
N ARG A 125 -6.11 -5.57 -20.58
CA ARG A 125 -6.39 -6.10 -21.94
C ARG A 125 -7.51 -7.14 -21.89
N GLU A 126 -7.48 -8.05 -20.94
CA GLU A 126 -8.56 -9.04 -20.75
C GLU A 126 -9.90 -8.38 -20.45
N PHE A 127 -9.90 -7.33 -19.62
CA PHE A 127 -11.12 -6.61 -19.25
C PHE A 127 -11.69 -5.74 -20.37
N ARG A 128 -10.91 -5.39 -21.39
CA ARG A 128 -11.39 -4.65 -22.55
C ARG A 128 -12.41 -5.42 -23.40
N THR A 129 -12.37 -6.75 -23.36
CA THR A 129 -13.32 -7.62 -24.06
C THR A 129 -14.67 -7.76 -23.36
N ALA A 130 -14.80 -7.19 -22.15
CA ALA A 130 -16.02 -7.25 -21.36
C ALA A 130 -17.14 -6.43 -22.01
N LEU A 131 -18.33 -7.01 -22.04
CA LEU A 131 -19.54 -6.37 -22.60
C LEU A 131 -20.14 -5.37 -21.61
N PRO A 132 -20.73 -4.26 -22.08
CA PRO A 132 -21.50 -3.37 -21.22
C PRO A 132 -22.65 -4.12 -20.56
N ALA A 133 -22.85 -3.89 -19.26
CA ALA A 133 -23.99 -4.42 -18.53
C ALA A 133 -25.04 -3.29 -18.38
N ASP A 134 -26.01 -3.25 -19.27
CA ASP A 134 -26.92 -2.10 -19.46
C ASP A 134 -28.32 -2.37 -18.88
N GLU A 135 -28.36 -3.14 -17.78
CA GLU A 135 -29.60 -3.49 -17.09
C GLU A 135 -30.13 -2.30 -16.27
N ALA A 136 -31.37 -1.88 -16.52
CA ALA A 136 -32.02 -0.78 -15.81
C ALA A 136 -31.92 -0.90 -14.27
N PRO A 137 -32.21 -2.05 -13.63
CA PRO A 137 -32.13 -2.16 -12.17
C PRO A 137 -30.73 -2.00 -11.61
N LEU A 138 -29.68 -2.35 -12.38
CA LEU A 138 -28.29 -2.13 -11.95
C LEU A 138 -27.88 -0.66 -12.05
N ARG A 139 -28.33 0.03 -13.09
CA ARG A 139 -28.09 1.48 -13.24
C ARG A 139 -28.75 2.28 -12.13
N GLU A 140 -30.00 1.98 -11.79
CA GLU A 140 -30.70 2.64 -10.69
C GLU A 140 -29.96 2.49 -9.36
N ARG A 141 -29.45 1.29 -9.07
CA ARG A 141 -28.64 1.03 -7.86
C ARG A 141 -27.31 1.78 -7.85
N LEU A 142 -26.64 1.87 -9.00
CA LEU A 142 -25.43 2.67 -9.14
C LEU A 142 -25.71 4.15 -8.92
N ALA A 143 -26.81 4.67 -9.47
CA ALA A 143 -27.26 6.05 -9.29
C ALA A 143 -27.61 6.34 -7.82
N ALA A 144 -28.32 5.42 -7.15
CA ALA A 144 -28.63 5.50 -5.72
C ALA A 144 -27.36 5.44 -4.84
N GLY A 145 -26.25 4.93 -5.37
CA GLY A 145 -24.94 4.90 -4.73
C GLY A 145 -24.34 6.28 -4.43
N GLY A 146 -24.85 7.37 -5.03
CA GLY A 146 -24.43 8.75 -4.74
C GLY A 146 -22.97 9.08 -5.08
N LEU A 147 -22.38 8.37 -6.02
CA LEU A 147 -21.01 8.64 -6.47
C LEU A 147 -20.97 9.85 -7.41
N ARG A 148 -20.05 10.78 -7.15
CA ARG A 148 -19.83 11.95 -8.02
C ARG A 148 -19.12 11.60 -9.33
N ARG A 149 -18.54 10.38 -9.42
CA ARG A 149 -17.79 9.91 -10.59
C ARG A 149 -18.63 8.94 -11.40
N PRO A 150 -18.58 8.99 -12.74
CA PRO A 150 -19.26 8.02 -13.58
C PRO A 150 -18.62 6.63 -13.38
N VAL A 151 -19.42 5.65 -13.02
CA VAL A 151 -19.01 4.25 -12.88
C VAL A 151 -19.58 3.47 -14.05
N ALA A 152 -18.70 2.77 -14.77
CA ALA A 152 -19.12 1.86 -15.83
C ALA A 152 -19.33 0.45 -15.25
N LEU A 153 -20.38 -0.23 -15.69
CA LEU A 153 -20.64 -1.60 -15.34
C LEU A 153 -20.41 -2.48 -16.56
N ARG A 154 -19.63 -3.54 -16.40
CA ARG A 154 -19.35 -4.48 -17.48
C ARG A 154 -19.48 -5.92 -17.01
N ARG A 155 -19.70 -6.84 -17.95
CA ARG A 155 -19.74 -8.28 -17.72
C ARG A 155 -18.64 -9.00 -18.47
N SER A 156 -18.06 -10.01 -17.84
CA SER A 156 -17.03 -10.86 -18.43
C SER A 156 -17.25 -12.32 -18.05
N ASP A 157 -16.91 -13.20 -18.97
CA ASP A 157 -16.83 -14.65 -18.76
C ASP A 157 -15.44 -15.11 -18.29
N ARG A 158 -14.47 -14.20 -18.29
CA ARG A 158 -13.06 -14.49 -17.95
C ARG A 158 -12.74 -14.29 -16.48
N ILE A 159 -13.66 -13.78 -15.68
CA ILE A 159 -13.49 -13.57 -14.26
C ILE A 159 -14.42 -14.48 -13.45
N ALA A 160 -13.89 -15.00 -12.35
CA ALA A 160 -14.65 -15.86 -11.44
C ALA A 160 -15.37 -15.08 -10.34
N ALA A 161 -14.89 -13.86 -10.01
CA ALA A 161 -15.46 -13.02 -8.97
C ALA A 161 -15.57 -11.56 -9.45
N PRO A 162 -16.51 -10.77 -8.88
CA PRO A 162 -16.60 -9.35 -9.11
C PRO A 162 -15.28 -8.65 -8.78
N LEU A 163 -14.97 -7.60 -9.50
CA LEU A 163 -13.81 -6.74 -9.23
C LEU A 163 -14.03 -5.32 -9.75
N THR A 164 -13.35 -4.39 -9.11
CA THR A 164 -13.32 -2.98 -9.53
C THR A 164 -11.91 -2.58 -9.95
N TYR A 165 -11.81 -1.88 -11.08
CA TYR A 165 -10.55 -1.31 -11.57
C TYR A 165 -10.75 0.12 -12.10
N GLY A 166 -9.62 0.85 -12.24
CA GLY A 166 -9.63 2.25 -12.67
C GLY A 166 -9.78 3.23 -11.52
N ILE A 167 -8.96 4.30 -11.54
CA ILE A 167 -8.93 5.33 -10.48
C ILE A 167 -9.88 6.49 -10.81
N LEU A 168 -9.76 7.07 -12.00
CA LEU A 168 -10.55 8.25 -12.40
C LEU A 168 -11.91 7.87 -12.99
N ARG A 169 -11.95 6.81 -13.78
CA ARG A 169 -13.16 6.24 -14.40
C ARG A 169 -13.29 4.79 -13.95
N PRO A 170 -13.83 4.57 -12.75
CA PRO A 170 -13.93 3.22 -12.20
C PRO A 170 -14.90 2.37 -13.02
N VAL A 171 -14.52 1.12 -13.21
CA VAL A 171 -15.31 0.11 -13.89
C VAL A 171 -15.51 -1.06 -12.92
N ILE A 172 -16.76 -1.42 -12.70
CA ILE A 172 -17.13 -2.64 -11.98
C ILE A 172 -17.30 -3.76 -13.01
N LEU A 173 -16.57 -4.83 -12.84
CA LEU A 173 -16.64 -6.00 -13.70
C LEU A 173 -17.34 -7.14 -12.96
N LEU A 174 -18.44 -7.64 -13.53
CA LEU A 174 -19.22 -8.72 -12.98
C LEU A 174 -19.00 -10.01 -13.79
N PRO A 175 -18.85 -11.17 -13.15
CA PRO A 175 -18.81 -12.45 -13.85
C PRO A 175 -20.20 -12.79 -14.41
N LYS A 176 -20.25 -13.44 -15.56
CA LYS A 176 -21.51 -13.93 -16.16
C LYS A 176 -22.22 -14.98 -15.28
N THR A 177 -21.47 -15.69 -14.44
CA THR A 177 -22.04 -16.66 -13.50
C THR A 177 -23.01 -16.06 -12.48
N LEU A 178 -23.03 -14.72 -12.36
CA LEU A 178 -24.00 -13.99 -11.54
C LEU A 178 -25.29 -13.64 -12.29
N ASP A 179 -25.44 -14.07 -13.54
CA ASP A 179 -26.68 -13.90 -14.28
C ASP A 179 -27.78 -14.71 -13.58
N GLY A 180 -28.89 -14.05 -13.21
CA GLY A 180 -29.95 -14.66 -12.40
C GLY A 180 -29.68 -14.70 -10.89
N ALA A 181 -28.56 -14.17 -10.39
CA ALA A 181 -28.38 -14.01 -8.97
C ALA A 181 -29.48 -13.13 -8.37
N GLY A 182 -30.13 -13.63 -7.31
CA GLY A 182 -31.24 -12.93 -6.66
C GLY A 182 -30.90 -11.49 -6.30
N GLY A 183 -31.89 -10.60 -6.38
CA GLY A 183 -31.70 -9.16 -6.27
C GLY A 183 -30.96 -8.70 -5.00
N ALA A 184 -31.11 -9.41 -3.87
CA ALA A 184 -30.40 -9.12 -2.63
C ALA A 184 -28.90 -9.37 -2.74
N ARG A 185 -28.49 -10.51 -3.32
CA ARG A 185 -27.08 -10.88 -3.51
C ARG A 185 -26.36 -9.87 -4.39
N MET A 186 -26.97 -9.47 -5.49
CA MET A 186 -26.41 -8.46 -6.39
C MET A 186 -26.28 -7.11 -5.69
N THR A 187 -27.21 -6.73 -4.81
CA THR A 187 -27.12 -5.50 -4.03
C THR A 187 -25.89 -5.50 -3.13
N TRP A 188 -25.61 -6.59 -2.44
CA TRP A 188 -24.46 -6.69 -1.55
C TRP A 188 -23.13 -6.62 -2.30
N ILE A 189 -23.05 -7.31 -3.44
CA ILE A 189 -21.89 -7.29 -4.31
C ILE A 189 -21.61 -5.87 -4.81
N LEU A 190 -22.64 -5.20 -5.36
CA LEU A 190 -22.49 -3.84 -5.86
C LEU A 190 -22.12 -2.86 -4.75
N GLU A 191 -22.73 -2.97 -3.57
CA GLU A 191 -22.40 -2.09 -2.44
C GLU A 191 -20.96 -2.29 -1.96
N HIS A 192 -20.46 -3.52 -1.97
CA HIS A 192 -19.07 -3.82 -1.67
C HIS A 192 -18.11 -3.15 -2.67
N GLU A 193 -18.34 -3.35 -3.97
CA GLU A 193 -17.52 -2.75 -5.03
C GLU A 193 -17.61 -1.20 -5.03
N LEU A 194 -18.80 -0.64 -4.79
CA LEU A 194 -18.98 0.79 -4.66
C LEU A 194 -18.23 1.37 -3.46
N THR A 195 -18.08 0.58 -2.39
CA THR A 195 -17.31 0.99 -1.21
C THR A 195 -15.83 1.13 -1.54
N HIS A 196 -15.24 0.20 -2.30
CA HIS A 196 -13.88 0.34 -2.83
C HIS A 196 -13.70 1.62 -3.65
N ILE A 197 -14.68 1.94 -4.51
CA ILE A 197 -14.65 3.14 -5.34
C ILE A 197 -14.73 4.42 -4.49
N ARG A 198 -15.61 4.46 -3.48
CA ARG A 198 -15.78 5.62 -2.57
C ARG A 198 -14.49 5.94 -1.81
N HIS A 199 -13.79 4.92 -1.39
CA HIS A 199 -12.57 5.07 -0.58
C HIS A 199 -11.28 5.18 -1.40
N PHE A 200 -11.36 5.18 -2.74
CA PHE A 200 -10.18 5.24 -3.61
C PHE A 200 -9.18 4.11 -3.38
N ASP A 201 -9.67 2.91 -3.09
CA ASP A 201 -8.81 1.77 -2.76
C ASP A 201 -7.84 1.40 -3.88
N ALA A 202 -8.23 1.59 -5.15
CA ALA A 202 -7.33 1.40 -6.29
C ALA A 202 -6.12 2.35 -6.26
N LEU A 203 -6.32 3.62 -5.83
CA LEU A 203 -5.22 4.58 -5.65
C LEU A 203 -4.33 4.16 -4.48
N PHE A 204 -4.94 3.76 -3.36
CA PHE A 204 -4.18 3.32 -2.20
C PHE A 204 -3.35 2.07 -2.49
N LYS A 205 -3.90 1.08 -3.21
CA LYS A 205 -3.16 -0.09 -3.71
C LYS A 205 -1.97 0.31 -4.60
N LEU A 206 -2.14 1.32 -5.45
CA LEU A 206 -1.04 1.84 -6.28
C LEU A 206 0.09 2.43 -5.42
N VAL A 207 -0.24 3.22 -4.40
CA VAL A 207 0.74 3.80 -3.45
C VAL A 207 1.49 2.70 -2.70
N LEU A 208 0.77 1.69 -2.20
CA LEU A 208 1.39 0.54 -1.53
C LEU A 208 2.32 -0.24 -2.46
N THR A 209 1.91 -0.44 -3.71
CA THR A 209 2.72 -1.11 -4.73
C THR A 209 3.98 -0.31 -5.04
N ALA A 210 3.88 1.01 -5.18
CA ALA A 210 5.04 1.89 -5.37
C ALA A 210 6.02 1.79 -4.20
N ALA A 211 5.53 1.81 -2.95
CA ALA A 211 6.35 1.61 -1.77
C ALA A 211 7.06 0.25 -1.76
N ALA A 212 6.33 -0.82 -2.14
CA ALA A 212 6.90 -2.17 -2.24
C ALA A 212 7.95 -2.28 -3.36
N CYS A 213 7.77 -1.62 -4.49
CA CYS A 213 8.77 -1.58 -5.57
C CYS A 213 10.02 -0.82 -5.16
N VAL A 214 9.90 0.35 -4.53
CA VAL A 214 11.05 1.18 -4.09
C VAL A 214 11.84 0.48 -2.99
N HIS A 215 11.16 -0.14 -2.05
CA HIS A 215 11.76 -0.85 -0.90
C HIS A 215 11.65 -2.38 -1.03
N TRP A 216 11.80 -2.90 -2.25
CA TRP A 216 11.62 -4.31 -2.58
C TRP A 216 12.43 -5.27 -1.71
N PHE A 217 13.57 -4.83 -1.19
CA PHE A 217 14.47 -5.58 -0.32
C PHE A 217 14.00 -5.66 1.14
N ASN A 218 12.99 -4.88 1.53
CA ASN A 218 12.51 -4.83 2.92
C ASN A 218 11.26 -5.72 3.11
N PRO A 219 11.35 -6.83 3.85
CA PRO A 219 10.22 -7.74 4.06
C PRO A 219 9.07 -7.10 4.83
N LEU A 220 9.33 -6.10 5.68
CA LEU A 220 8.28 -5.40 6.43
C LEU A 220 7.34 -4.63 5.49
N VAL A 221 7.85 -4.09 4.40
CA VAL A 221 7.03 -3.38 3.41
C VAL A 221 6.09 -4.34 2.69
N TRP A 222 6.53 -5.57 2.40
CA TRP A 222 5.66 -6.62 1.88
C TRP A 222 4.61 -7.05 2.90
N GLY A 223 4.98 -7.16 4.17
CA GLY A 223 4.04 -7.39 5.27
C GLY A 223 2.97 -6.29 5.35
N MET A 224 3.38 -5.02 5.29
CA MET A 224 2.48 -3.88 5.21
C MET A 224 1.54 -3.99 4.00
N TYR A 225 2.05 -4.33 2.82
CA TYR A 225 1.26 -4.49 1.60
C TYR A 225 0.15 -5.53 1.79
N LEU A 226 0.47 -6.69 2.37
CA LEU A 226 -0.50 -7.76 2.64
C LEU A 226 -1.55 -7.34 3.68
N LEU A 227 -1.11 -6.79 4.82
CA LEU A 227 -2.00 -6.37 5.91
C LEU A 227 -2.91 -5.22 5.49
N ALA A 228 -2.40 -4.24 4.76
CA ALA A 228 -3.18 -3.12 4.28
C ALA A 228 -4.27 -3.56 3.27
N ASN A 229 -3.95 -4.50 2.37
CA ASN A 229 -4.96 -5.08 1.47
C ASN A 229 -6.06 -5.80 2.27
N ARG A 230 -5.69 -6.57 3.30
CA ARG A 230 -6.64 -7.25 4.19
C ARG A 230 -7.53 -6.25 4.95
N ASP A 231 -6.96 -5.18 5.49
CA ASP A 231 -7.71 -4.15 6.21
C ASP A 231 -8.65 -3.34 5.29
N MET A 232 -8.30 -3.19 4.00
CA MET A 232 -9.23 -2.62 3.00
C MET A 232 -10.48 -3.49 2.84
N GLU A 233 -10.31 -4.81 2.71
CA GLU A 233 -11.43 -5.74 2.60
C GLU A 233 -12.31 -5.70 3.87
N LEU A 234 -11.69 -5.81 5.05
CA LEU A 234 -12.41 -5.73 6.34
C LEU A 234 -13.19 -4.42 6.51
N ARG A 235 -12.63 -3.29 6.05
CA ARG A 235 -13.33 -2.00 6.08
C ARG A 235 -14.52 -1.99 5.12
N CYS A 236 -14.37 -2.58 3.94
CA CYS A 236 -15.47 -2.65 2.97
C CYS A 236 -16.61 -3.51 3.51
N ASP A 237 -16.29 -4.67 4.11
CA ASP A 237 -17.29 -5.54 4.73
C ASP A 237 -18.01 -4.83 5.88
N GLU A 238 -17.26 -4.15 6.78
CA GLU A 238 -17.85 -3.35 7.85
C GLU A 238 -18.79 -2.26 7.32
N ALA A 239 -18.41 -1.59 6.25
CA ALA A 239 -19.23 -0.53 5.64
C ALA A 239 -20.51 -1.07 4.99
N VAL A 240 -20.44 -2.23 4.33
CA VAL A 240 -21.60 -2.91 3.74
C VAL A 240 -22.59 -3.35 4.82
N VAL A 241 -22.10 -4.02 5.88
CA VAL A 241 -22.95 -4.46 6.99
C VAL A 241 -23.62 -3.27 7.69
N ARG A 242 -22.88 -2.18 7.91
CA ARG A 242 -23.42 -0.97 8.52
C ARG A 242 -24.52 -0.32 7.68
N ARG A 243 -24.37 -0.36 6.36
CA ARG A 243 -25.32 0.29 5.43
C ARG A 243 -26.57 -0.54 5.18
N LEU A 244 -26.45 -1.85 5.12
CA LEU A 244 -27.54 -2.77 4.77
C LEU A 244 -28.28 -3.33 5.99
N GLY A 245 -27.76 -3.10 7.17
CA GLY A 245 -28.31 -3.53 8.47
C GLY A 245 -27.63 -4.78 9.02
N VAL A 246 -27.43 -4.76 10.34
CA VAL A 246 -26.72 -5.82 11.10
C VAL A 246 -27.48 -7.15 11.02
N ASP A 247 -28.80 -7.12 10.95
CA ASP A 247 -29.66 -8.32 10.88
C ASP A 247 -29.40 -9.17 9.63
N ARG A 248 -28.86 -8.56 8.57
CA ARG A 248 -28.53 -9.22 7.30
C ARG A 248 -27.08 -9.69 7.21
N ARG A 249 -26.32 -9.59 8.30
CA ARG A 249 -24.90 -10.00 8.34
C ARG A 249 -24.70 -11.45 7.93
N GLY A 250 -25.57 -12.37 8.36
CA GLY A 250 -25.47 -13.79 8.02
C GLY A 250 -25.63 -14.06 6.51
N ASP A 251 -26.57 -13.39 5.86
CA ASP A 251 -26.79 -13.53 4.41
C ASP A 251 -25.64 -12.91 3.61
N TYR A 252 -25.10 -11.79 4.07
CA TYR A 252 -23.91 -11.18 3.48
C TYR A 252 -22.69 -12.12 3.60
N ALA A 253 -22.45 -12.71 4.78
CA ALA A 253 -21.37 -13.67 4.99
C ALA A 253 -21.47 -14.87 4.04
N ARG A 254 -22.66 -15.45 3.84
CA ARG A 254 -22.88 -16.52 2.85
C ARG A 254 -22.53 -16.07 1.43
N THR A 255 -22.84 -14.82 1.08
CA THR A 255 -22.48 -14.26 -0.22
C THR A 255 -20.97 -14.15 -0.38
N LEU A 256 -20.26 -13.67 0.64
CA LEU A 256 -18.79 -13.60 0.65
C LEU A 256 -18.15 -14.97 0.49
N ILE A 257 -18.60 -15.97 1.25
CA ILE A 257 -18.10 -17.35 1.15
C ILE A 257 -18.29 -17.89 -0.26
N SER A 258 -19.46 -17.66 -0.87
CA SER A 258 -19.74 -18.13 -2.24
C SER A 258 -18.86 -17.43 -3.28
N MET A 259 -18.49 -16.16 -3.08
CA MET A 259 -17.58 -15.43 -3.95
C MET A 259 -16.13 -15.90 -3.79
N GLU A 260 -15.70 -16.15 -2.56
CA GLU A 260 -14.36 -16.64 -2.27
C GLU A 260 -14.14 -18.08 -2.78
N ALA A 261 -15.15 -18.93 -2.67
CA ALA A 261 -15.13 -20.29 -3.26
C ALA A 261 -14.92 -20.25 -4.79
N CYS A 262 -15.48 -19.25 -5.47
CA CYS A 262 -15.24 -19.03 -6.90
C CYS A 262 -13.80 -18.57 -7.21
N LYS A 263 -13.15 -17.82 -6.31
CA LYS A 263 -11.75 -17.37 -6.46
C LYS A 263 -10.75 -18.51 -6.25
N SER A 264 -11.03 -19.42 -5.31
CA SER A 264 -10.10 -20.49 -4.91
C SER A 264 -9.86 -21.57 -5.98
N GLY A 265 -10.62 -21.57 -7.07
CA GLY A 265 -10.38 -22.42 -8.24
C GLY A 265 -9.13 -22.08 -9.07
N LEU A 266 -8.39 -21.02 -8.73
CA LEU A 266 -7.31 -20.46 -9.54
C LEU A 266 -5.87 -20.87 -9.15
N GLY A 267 -5.68 -21.79 -8.19
CA GLY A 267 -4.37 -22.39 -7.90
C GLY A 267 -4.01 -22.58 -6.42
N PRO A 268 -3.09 -23.51 -6.11
CA PRO A 268 -2.80 -23.92 -4.73
C PRO A 268 -2.07 -22.86 -3.89
N LEU A 269 -1.36 -21.91 -4.50
CA LEU A 269 -0.66 -20.83 -3.79
C LEU A 269 -1.58 -19.68 -3.36
N THR A 270 -2.69 -19.47 -4.07
CA THR A 270 -3.69 -18.45 -3.70
C THR A 270 -4.65 -18.95 -2.63
N SER A 271 -4.90 -20.26 -2.56
CA SER A 271 -5.90 -20.85 -1.67
C SER A 271 -5.53 -20.79 -0.18
N ALA A 272 -4.25 -20.92 0.19
CA ALA A 272 -3.81 -20.89 1.58
C ALA A 272 -3.91 -19.49 2.20
N PHE A 273 -3.52 -18.45 1.46
CA PHE A 273 -3.64 -17.05 1.90
C PHE A 273 -5.10 -16.57 1.88
N SER A 274 -5.90 -17.04 0.93
CA SER A 274 -7.31 -16.71 0.77
C SER A 274 -8.17 -17.29 1.90
N ARG A 275 -7.90 -18.52 2.36
CA ARG A 275 -8.64 -19.15 3.44
C ARG A 275 -8.55 -18.37 4.76
N ASN A 276 -7.33 -18.05 5.19
CA ASN A 276 -7.10 -17.27 6.42
C ASN A 276 -7.71 -15.86 6.34
N ALA A 277 -7.72 -15.26 5.15
CA ALA A 277 -8.35 -13.96 4.93
C ALA A 277 -9.88 -14.04 4.98
N ALA A 278 -10.49 -15.13 4.49
CA ALA A 278 -11.93 -15.33 4.54
C ALA A 278 -12.44 -15.56 5.97
N GLU A 279 -11.71 -16.33 6.78
CA GLU A 279 -12.06 -16.61 8.19
C GLU A 279 -12.08 -15.31 9.04
N GLU A 280 -11.19 -14.36 8.80
CA GLU A 280 -11.18 -13.07 9.52
C GLU A 280 -12.31 -12.13 9.08
N ARG A 281 -12.93 -12.35 7.90
CA ARG A 281 -14.04 -11.55 7.36
C ARG A 281 -15.41 -11.97 7.89
N ILE A 282 -15.54 -13.17 8.46
CA ILE A 282 -16.78 -13.74 8.99
C ILE A 282 -16.90 -13.49 10.49
#